data_994b5992a659897b76603ecce3428d84
#
_entry.id   994b5992a659897b76603ecce3428d84
#
_cell.length_a   1.000
_cell.length_b   1.000
_cell.length_c   1.000
_cell.angle_alpha   90.00
_cell.angle_beta   90.00
_cell.angle_gamma   90.00
#
_symmetry.space_group_name_H-M   'P 1'
#
loop_
_entity.id
_entity.type
_entity.pdbx_description
1 polymer ?
#
loop_
_entity_poly.entity_id
_entity_poly.type
_entity_poly.pdbx_seq_one_letter_code
_entity_poly.pdbx_strand_id
1 'polypeptide(L)'
;EFGSLQSKGILTLANNTKFETVYSVAPTKVIGSGGPADSNGDDNIAILDPNGSIYDVYGVPGTDGTGQPHEFEDGRAERKGSVTAPSSTWDLNEWNIDNDAGAGDGALDAPSGYDPGSWIGFSDNTSPSLSFSSPNNNSTIYENQLDVVLSIENFNVSNSGGDGHIHYTLDSGNLVMKYDTNPISLSSLSEGNHTLVVSLVDNSHNALNPPVESTLNFQVDIPTQVSNIGELRTSTEGEAYEISGEIILTYQQGFRNTKILQDATGGIHIDDNSGVITSAYNLGDGITGLVGNLSSYGGLLQFVPIKDAGSATSTSNQVTPVTLTLSQLATSANDYESQLVKLEGVTITGNSGETTFINGKVYTLTQGSDTFTLRTSFYNFNGENLPTSAFDIVGIISERSDVGLHLVPRNYSDTTLSIDNIDVSVVNVYPNPVETTLYFSGLNDISKVILYDLTGKLYLEATTNSSLDLSGLKKGIYILKLDNTKSSNIYKIVKQ
;
A
#
# COMPACT_ATOMS: atom_id res chain seq x y z
N GLU A 1 -14.25 -10.53 25.86
CA GLU A 1 -13.44 -9.70 24.97
C GLU A 1 -14.00 -8.26 24.96
N PHE A 2 -13.13 -7.28 25.09
CA PHE A 2 -13.52 -5.87 25.18
C PHE A 2 -13.23 -5.10 23.89
N GLY A 3 -12.80 -5.75 22.82
CA GLY A 3 -12.39 -5.13 21.56
C GLY A 3 -11.02 -4.45 21.66
N SER A 4 -10.71 -3.56 20.73
CA SER A 4 -9.48 -2.77 20.72
C SER A 4 -9.72 -1.40 21.34
N LEU A 5 -8.85 -1.00 22.28
CA LEU A 5 -8.78 0.37 22.79
C LEU A 5 -8.00 1.25 21.80
N GLN A 6 -8.48 2.48 21.62
CA GLN A 6 -7.69 3.52 20.96
C GLN A 6 -6.46 3.86 21.82
N SER A 7 -5.40 4.35 21.21
CA SER A 7 -4.25 4.87 21.97
C SER A 7 -4.73 5.89 22.99
N LYS A 8 -4.28 5.77 24.24
CA LYS A 8 -4.71 6.56 25.39
C LYS A 8 -6.20 6.42 25.75
N GLY A 9 -6.90 5.41 25.21
CA GLY A 9 -8.27 5.12 25.60
C GLY A 9 -8.36 4.51 26.99
N ILE A 10 -9.43 4.83 27.73
CA ILE A 10 -9.76 4.25 29.03
C ILE A 10 -10.97 3.31 28.87
N LEU A 11 -10.87 2.13 29.44
CA LEU A 11 -11.96 1.17 29.55
C LEU A 11 -12.48 1.16 30.98
N THR A 12 -13.70 1.63 31.17
CA THR A 12 -14.35 1.62 32.49
C THR A 12 -15.32 0.44 32.56
N LEU A 13 -15.11 -0.45 33.53
CA LEU A 13 -15.95 -1.60 33.81
C LEU A 13 -16.68 -1.35 35.14
N ALA A 14 -17.97 -1.69 35.17
CA ALA A 14 -18.78 -1.56 36.40
C ALA A 14 -19.53 -2.86 36.68
N ASN A 15 -19.77 -3.16 37.95
CA ASN A 15 -20.59 -4.30 38.36
C ASN A 15 -22.09 -4.02 38.15
N ASN A 16 -22.54 -2.75 38.23
CA ASN A 16 -23.94 -2.41 38.04
C ASN A 16 -24.14 -1.01 37.45
N THR A 17 -25.40 -0.64 37.17
CA THR A 17 -25.76 0.63 36.53
C THR A 17 -25.76 1.85 37.49
N LYS A 18 -25.57 1.65 38.80
CA LYS A 18 -25.46 2.77 39.75
C LYS A 18 -24.15 3.52 39.60
N PHE A 19 -23.15 2.91 38.99
CA PHE A 19 -21.84 3.49 38.75
C PHE A 19 -21.94 4.90 38.13
N GLU A 20 -22.71 5.06 37.07
CA GLU A 20 -22.91 6.36 36.42
C GLU A 20 -23.58 7.39 37.34
N THR A 21 -24.48 6.94 38.20
CA THR A 21 -25.16 7.84 39.16
C THR A 21 -24.21 8.32 40.25
N VAL A 22 -23.29 7.47 40.70
CA VAL A 22 -22.33 7.79 41.77
C VAL A 22 -21.19 8.66 41.25
N TYR A 23 -20.60 8.25 40.09
CA TYR A 23 -19.34 8.84 39.60
C TYR A 23 -19.53 9.86 38.47
N SER A 24 -20.76 10.05 37.98
CA SER A 24 -21.06 10.91 36.81
C SER A 24 -20.31 10.54 35.55
N VAL A 25 -19.84 9.27 35.44
CA VAL A 25 -19.12 8.69 34.31
C VAL A 25 -19.86 7.46 33.84
N ALA A 26 -20.24 7.42 32.56
CA ALA A 26 -20.85 6.25 31.97
C ALA A 26 -19.79 5.11 31.83
N PRO A 27 -20.01 3.90 32.40
CA PRO A 27 -19.08 2.83 32.21
C PRO A 27 -19.07 2.34 30.78
N THR A 28 -17.91 1.98 30.26
CA THR A 28 -17.75 1.37 28.91
C THR A 28 -18.55 0.06 28.84
N LYS A 29 -18.60 -0.68 29.94
CA LYS A 29 -19.36 -1.93 30.03
C LYS A 29 -19.80 -2.22 31.48
N VAL A 30 -21.08 -2.60 31.64
CA VAL A 30 -21.59 -3.20 32.89
C VAL A 30 -21.46 -4.71 32.76
N ILE A 31 -20.74 -5.35 33.67
CA ILE A 31 -20.39 -6.77 33.62
C ILE A 31 -21.11 -7.64 34.68
N GLY A 32 -21.88 -7.01 35.56
CA GLY A 32 -22.65 -7.70 36.60
C GLY A 32 -21.81 -8.19 37.78
N SER A 33 -22.49 -8.74 38.78
CA SER A 33 -21.85 -9.35 39.93
C SER A 33 -21.20 -10.69 39.61
N GLY A 34 -20.11 -11.01 40.33
CA GLY A 34 -19.29 -12.20 40.11
C GLY A 34 -18.31 -12.08 38.95
N GLY A 35 -18.13 -10.86 38.39
CA GLY A 35 -17.15 -10.54 37.35
C GLY A 35 -15.94 -9.76 37.88
N PRO A 36 -14.98 -9.42 37.03
CA PRO A 36 -13.74 -8.74 37.45
C PRO A 36 -13.94 -7.31 37.97
N ALA A 37 -15.15 -6.75 37.97
CA ALA A 37 -15.48 -5.49 38.62
C ALA A 37 -16.36 -5.67 39.86
N ASP A 38 -16.43 -6.86 40.43
CA ASP A 38 -17.22 -7.21 41.62
C ASP A 38 -16.27 -7.66 42.73
N SER A 39 -15.19 -6.93 42.97
CA SER A 39 -14.26 -7.17 44.06
C SER A 39 -14.79 -6.58 45.35
N ASN A 40 -14.58 -7.28 46.46
CA ASN A 40 -14.82 -6.78 47.82
C ASN A 40 -13.56 -6.16 48.44
N GLY A 41 -12.50 -5.95 47.61
CA GLY A 41 -11.26 -5.30 48.04
C GLY A 41 -10.10 -6.25 48.41
N ASP A 42 -10.33 -7.55 48.33
CA ASP A 42 -9.32 -8.58 48.61
C ASP A 42 -9.02 -9.47 47.41
N ASP A 43 -9.62 -9.18 46.25
CA ASP A 43 -9.42 -9.94 45.02
C ASP A 43 -8.20 -9.47 44.19
N ASN A 44 -7.68 -10.42 43.43
CA ASN A 44 -6.64 -10.15 42.43
C ASN A 44 -7.29 -9.86 41.07
N ILE A 45 -6.81 -8.88 40.33
CA ILE A 45 -7.31 -8.52 39.02
C ILE A 45 -6.17 -8.60 38.01
N ALA A 46 -6.37 -9.35 36.93
CA ALA A 46 -5.37 -9.48 35.87
C ALA A 46 -5.94 -9.16 34.48
N ILE A 47 -5.12 -8.53 33.66
CA ILE A 47 -5.32 -8.40 32.22
C ILE A 47 -4.50 -9.52 31.57
N LEU A 48 -5.13 -10.32 30.74
CA LEU A 48 -4.48 -11.41 30.03
C LEU A 48 -4.20 -11.05 28.57
N ASP A 49 -3.11 -11.56 28.04
CA ASP A 49 -2.84 -11.51 26.60
C ASP A 49 -3.76 -12.50 25.83
N PRO A 50 -3.79 -12.46 24.49
CA PRO A 50 -4.61 -13.38 23.70
C PRO A 50 -4.26 -14.88 23.88
N ASN A 51 -3.10 -15.21 24.46
CA ASN A 51 -2.67 -16.57 24.74
C ASN A 51 -3.04 -17.02 26.17
N GLY A 52 -3.65 -16.13 26.97
CA GLY A 52 -4.04 -16.38 28.35
C GLY A 52 -2.94 -16.17 29.37
N SER A 53 -1.80 -15.56 28.98
CA SER A 53 -0.74 -15.20 29.93
C SER A 53 -1.04 -13.84 30.57
N ILE A 54 -0.61 -13.65 31.82
CA ILE A 54 -0.79 -12.38 32.52
C ILE A 54 0.02 -11.30 31.82
N TYR A 55 -0.67 -10.28 31.33
CA TYR A 55 -0.08 -9.09 30.72
C TYR A 55 0.15 -7.97 31.73
N ASP A 56 -0.83 -7.77 32.63
CA ASP A 56 -0.77 -6.82 33.73
C ASP A 56 -1.56 -7.37 34.92
N VAL A 57 -1.15 -7.02 36.17
CA VAL A 57 -1.79 -7.59 37.34
C VAL A 57 -1.82 -6.61 38.53
N TYR A 58 -2.95 -6.61 39.23
CA TYR A 58 -3.10 -6.12 40.59
C TYR A 58 -3.22 -7.29 41.56
N GLY A 59 -2.46 -7.28 42.64
CA GLY A 59 -2.43 -8.33 43.65
C GLY A 59 -1.58 -9.55 43.26
N VAL A 60 -1.44 -10.49 44.18
CA VAL A 60 -0.63 -11.70 43.99
C VAL A 60 -1.51 -12.84 43.56
N PRO A 61 -1.43 -13.31 42.28
CA PRO A 61 -2.32 -14.34 41.77
C PRO A 61 -2.34 -15.61 42.66
N GLY A 62 -3.57 -16.03 43.02
CA GLY A 62 -3.80 -17.19 43.87
C GLY A 62 -3.61 -16.96 45.37
N THR A 63 -3.38 -15.73 45.79
CA THR A 63 -3.30 -15.32 47.22
C THR A 63 -4.53 -14.48 47.54
N ASP A 64 -5.31 -14.88 48.51
CA ASP A 64 -6.39 -14.09 49.07
C ASP A 64 -5.84 -12.80 49.66
N GLY A 65 -6.43 -11.66 49.35
CA GLY A 65 -5.93 -10.35 49.74
C GLY A 65 -6.19 -9.97 51.18
N THR A 66 -7.08 -10.65 51.90
CA THR A 66 -7.43 -10.35 53.30
C THR A 66 -6.19 -10.27 54.17
N GLY A 67 -5.93 -9.09 54.73
CA GLY A 67 -4.76 -8.81 55.57
C GLY A 67 -3.43 -8.75 54.78
N GLN A 68 -3.47 -8.70 53.46
CA GLN A 68 -2.27 -8.62 52.60
C GLN A 68 -2.03 -7.17 52.14
N PRO A 69 -0.80 -6.86 51.69
CA PRO A 69 -0.48 -5.52 51.18
C PRO A 69 -1.30 -5.02 49.97
N HIS A 70 -2.04 -5.88 49.31
CA HIS A 70 -2.90 -5.53 48.18
C HIS A 70 -4.38 -5.50 48.54
N GLU A 71 -4.74 -5.53 49.82
CA GLU A 71 -6.11 -5.31 50.25
C GLU A 71 -6.51 -3.83 50.10
N PHE A 72 -7.73 -3.58 49.56
CA PHE A 72 -8.30 -2.24 49.41
C PHE A 72 -9.81 -2.25 49.75
N GLU A 73 -10.20 -3.01 50.80
CA GLU A 73 -11.56 -3.13 51.26
C GLU A 73 -12.15 -1.76 51.63
N ASP A 74 -13.37 -1.46 51.12
CA ASP A 74 -14.07 -0.18 51.20
C ASP A 74 -13.22 1.04 50.78
N GLY A 75 -12.14 0.81 50.01
CA GLY A 75 -11.21 1.81 49.54
C GLY A 75 -10.95 1.75 48.04
N ARG A 76 -9.72 2.04 47.66
CA ARG A 76 -9.29 1.97 46.24
C ARG A 76 -7.84 1.53 46.09
N ALA A 77 -7.53 0.98 44.95
CA ALA A 77 -6.17 0.77 44.48
C ALA A 77 -5.94 1.51 43.18
N GLU A 78 -4.94 2.35 43.11
CA GLU A 78 -4.64 3.16 41.95
C GLU A 78 -3.17 3.05 41.57
N ARG A 79 -2.88 2.78 40.32
CA ARG A 79 -1.50 2.68 39.85
C ARG A 79 -0.85 4.06 39.77
N LYS A 80 0.37 4.19 40.32
CA LYS A 80 1.11 5.46 40.32
C LYS A 80 1.35 5.96 38.88
N GLY A 81 1.22 7.25 38.67
CA GLY A 81 1.44 7.90 37.39
C GLY A 81 2.86 7.75 36.81
N SER A 82 3.83 7.41 37.65
CA SER A 82 5.19 7.10 37.20
C SER A 82 5.35 5.75 36.53
N VAL A 83 4.35 4.86 36.62
CA VAL A 83 4.36 3.53 35.99
C VAL A 83 3.78 3.63 34.59
N THR A 84 4.62 3.47 33.59
CA THR A 84 4.28 3.68 32.18
C THR A 84 4.17 2.40 31.36
N ALA A 85 4.37 1.24 31.99
CA ALA A 85 4.33 -0.06 31.33
C ALA A 85 3.57 -1.09 32.17
N PRO A 86 2.89 -2.07 31.55
CA PRO A 86 2.27 -3.19 32.26
C PRO A 86 3.32 -4.09 32.90
N SER A 87 2.94 -4.80 33.96
CA SER A 87 3.78 -5.79 34.62
C SER A 87 2.99 -7.06 34.89
N SER A 88 3.55 -8.20 34.50
CA SER A 88 2.99 -9.53 34.82
C SER A 88 3.25 -9.96 36.28
N THR A 89 3.98 -9.17 37.04
CA THR A 89 4.28 -9.40 38.45
C THR A 89 3.87 -8.18 39.26
N TRP A 90 3.12 -8.39 40.32
CA TRP A 90 2.69 -7.31 41.20
C TRP A 90 3.81 -6.77 42.05
N ASP A 91 3.92 -5.43 42.12
CA ASP A 91 4.85 -4.71 43.00
C ASP A 91 4.07 -3.60 43.73
N LEU A 92 4.02 -3.69 45.07
CA LEU A 92 3.37 -2.70 45.94
C LEU A 92 3.87 -1.26 45.69
N ASN A 93 5.12 -1.09 45.32
CA ASN A 93 5.69 0.24 45.05
C ASN A 93 5.09 0.94 43.82
N GLU A 94 4.41 0.20 42.96
CA GLU A 94 3.71 0.75 41.76
C GLU A 94 2.33 1.29 42.09
N TRP A 95 1.78 1.07 43.29
CA TRP A 95 0.40 1.37 43.61
C TRP A 95 0.25 2.32 44.78
N ASN A 96 -0.80 3.14 44.75
CA ASN A 96 -1.38 3.85 45.88
C ASN A 96 -2.60 3.03 46.31
N ILE A 97 -2.56 2.51 47.50
CA ILE A 97 -3.62 1.68 48.06
C ILE A 97 -4.22 2.41 49.27
N ASP A 98 -5.52 2.59 49.20
CA ASP A 98 -6.34 3.10 50.30
C ASP A 98 -7.21 1.94 50.76
N ASN A 99 -6.94 1.41 51.93
CA ASN A 99 -7.64 0.30 52.54
C ASN A 99 -8.31 0.81 53.84
N ASP A 100 -9.60 1.09 53.74
CA ASP A 100 -10.37 1.59 54.87
C ASP A 100 -10.89 0.51 55.81
N ALA A 101 -10.74 -0.76 55.46
CA ALA A 101 -11.08 -1.94 56.31
C ALA A 101 -12.45 -1.79 57.01
N GLY A 102 -13.48 -1.32 56.30
CA GLY A 102 -14.83 -1.10 56.79
C GLY A 102 -15.00 0.17 57.67
N ALA A 103 -13.99 1.05 57.69
CA ALA A 103 -14.08 2.36 58.40
C ALA A 103 -14.30 3.53 57.44
N GLY A 104 -14.47 3.24 56.12
CA GLY A 104 -14.55 4.25 55.08
C GLY A 104 -15.80 5.12 55.08
N ASP A 105 -15.88 5.94 54.07
CA ASP A 105 -16.89 6.99 53.87
C ASP A 105 -18.36 6.48 53.79
N GLY A 106 -18.56 5.20 54.09
CA GLY A 106 -19.86 4.53 54.10
C GLY A 106 -20.07 3.66 52.86
N ALA A 107 -20.76 2.53 53.03
CA ALA A 107 -20.89 1.41 52.09
C ALA A 107 -21.42 1.73 50.66
N LEU A 108 -21.65 2.98 50.30
CA LEU A 108 -22.19 3.39 49.01
C LEU A 108 -21.57 4.69 48.49
N ASP A 109 -20.59 5.27 49.17
CA ASP A 109 -19.96 6.52 48.79
C ASP A 109 -18.62 6.25 48.08
N ALA A 110 -18.34 6.99 47.02
CA ALA A 110 -17.07 6.93 46.35
C ALA A 110 -15.95 7.40 47.30
N PRO A 111 -14.79 6.74 47.35
CA PRO A 111 -13.63 7.24 48.05
C PRO A 111 -13.27 8.66 47.62
N SER A 112 -12.88 9.51 48.57
CA SER A 112 -12.55 10.92 48.28
C SER A 112 -11.46 10.99 47.17
N GLY A 113 -11.73 11.78 46.14
CA GLY A 113 -10.82 11.97 45.02
C GLY A 113 -10.75 10.81 44.04
N TYR A 114 -11.69 9.86 44.07
CA TYR A 114 -11.79 8.82 43.05
C TYR A 114 -12.49 9.34 41.80
N ASP A 115 -11.81 9.28 40.66
CA ASP A 115 -12.25 9.77 39.37
C ASP A 115 -12.14 8.68 38.28
N PRO A 116 -13.03 7.68 38.30
CA PRO A 116 -13.04 6.61 37.30
C PRO A 116 -13.21 7.19 35.88
N GLY A 117 -12.42 6.73 34.93
CA GLY A 117 -12.39 7.28 33.59
C GLY A 117 -11.25 8.29 33.36
N SER A 118 -10.51 8.61 34.38
CA SER A 118 -9.28 9.37 34.36
C SER A 118 -8.12 8.50 34.84
N TRP A 119 -6.92 8.74 34.35
CA TRP A 119 -5.73 8.05 34.83
C TRP A 119 -4.71 9.07 35.36
N ILE A 120 -4.28 8.86 36.59
CA ILE A 120 -3.30 9.73 37.29
C ILE A 120 -1.96 9.86 36.54
N GLY A 121 -1.61 8.89 35.69
CA GLY A 121 -0.44 8.93 34.80
C GLY A 121 -0.64 9.75 33.53
N PHE A 122 -1.86 10.13 33.20
CA PHE A 122 -2.07 11.23 32.30
C PHE A 122 -1.83 12.51 33.10
N SER A 123 -0.59 12.99 33.14
CA SER A 123 -0.48 14.43 33.22
C SER A 123 -1.34 14.93 32.04
N ASP A 124 -2.43 15.63 32.31
CA ASP A 124 -2.98 16.52 31.30
C ASP A 124 -1.79 17.33 30.83
N ASN A 125 -1.22 16.92 29.70
CA ASN A 125 -0.25 17.75 29.04
C ASN A 125 -1.06 18.91 28.48
N THR A 126 -1.48 19.80 29.36
CA THR A 126 -2.21 21.03 29.02
C THR A 126 -1.30 21.99 28.28
N SER A 127 -0.02 21.66 28.15
CA SER A 127 0.92 22.45 27.38
C SER A 127 0.58 22.36 25.88
N PRO A 128 0.50 23.48 25.21
CA PRO A 128 0.36 23.51 23.76
C PRO A 128 1.43 22.66 23.06
N SER A 129 1.04 21.94 22.02
CA SER A 129 1.97 21.21 21.15
C SER A 129 1.67 21.48 19.69
N LEU A 130 2.73 21.40 18.86
CA LEU A 130 2.67 21.63 17.43
C LEU A 130 3.55 20.61 16.70
N SER A 131 2.99 19.95 15.71
CA SER A 131 3.73 19.04 14.81
C SER A 131 3.15 19.08 13.41
N PHE A 132 3.87 18.51 12.45
CA PHE A 132 3.39 18.34 11.07
C PHE A 132 2.76 16.94 10.91
N SER A 133 1.53 16.90 10.42
CA SER A 133 0.86 15.64 10.06
C SER A 133 1.18 15.24 8.62
N SER A 134 1.38 16.21 7.73
CA SER A 134 1.75 16.01 6.32
C SER A 134 2.36 17.29 5.75
N PRO A 135 3.38 17.20 4.89
CA PRO A 135 4.17 16.01 4.59
C PRO A 135 5.11 15.61 5.74
N ASN A 136 5.78 14.46 5.60
CA ASN A 136 6.85 14.07 6.52
C ASN A 136 8.07 14.99 6.35
N ASN A 137 8.82 15.20 7.44
CA ASN A 137 10.07 15.95 7.36
C ASN A 137 11.07 15.28 6.41
N ASN A 138 11.77 16.08 5.60
CA ASN A 138 12.68 15.67 4.53
C ASN A 138 12.01 14.92 3.36
N SER A 139 10.72 15.15 3.11
CA SER A 139 10.03 14.64 1.90
C SER A 139 10.49 15.36 0.65
N THR A 140 10.48 14.65 -0.49
CA THR A 140 10.55 15.26 -1.82
C THR A 140 9.14 15.52 -2.34
N ILE A 141 8.90 16.72 -2.85
CA ILE A 141 7.63 17.20 -3.42
C ILE A 141 7.86 17.41 -4.92
N TYR A 142 7.03 16.79 -5.74
CA TYR A 142 7.16 16.80 -7.19
C TYR A 142 6.23 17.81 -7.88
N GLU A 143 5.77 18.80 -7.14
CA GLU A 143 4.90 19.87 -7.61
C GLU A 143 5.40 21.22 -7.02
N ASN A 144 5.08 22.33 -7.71
CA ASN A 144 5.44 23.67 -7.22
C ASN A 144 4.45 24.23 -6.20
N GLN A 145 3.65 23.38 -5.59
CA GLN A 145 2.67 23.71 -4.55
C GLN A 145 2.63 22.59 -3.50
N LEU A 146 2.29 22.96 -2.28
CA LEU A 146 2.25 22.02 -1.16
C LEU A 146 1.23 22.48 -0.12
N ASP A 147 0.34 21.58 0.29
CA ASP A 147 -0.52 21.78 1.44
C ASP A 147 0.10 21.12 2.68
N VAL A 148 0.45 21.93 3.67
CA VAL A 148 1.04 21.47 4.93
C VAL A 148 -0.03 21.38 6.00
N VAL A 149 -0.24 20.17 6.52
CA VAL A 149 -1.23 19.88 7.58
C VAL A 149 -0.54 19.86 8.93
N LEU A 150 -1.06 20.64 9.87
CA LEU A 150 -0.57 20.74 11.24
C LEU A 150 -1.40 19.86 12.18
N SER A 151 -0.76 19.31 13.20
CA SER A 151 -1.40 18.76 14.39
C SER A 151 -1.10 19.70 15.54
N ILE A 152 -2.15 20.29 16.11
CA ILE A 152 -2.06 21.24 17.22
C ILE A 152 -2.92 20.68 18.35
N GLU A 153 -2.32 20.52 19.53
CA GLU A 153 -3.02 20.05 20.73
C GLU A 153 -2.93 21.11 21.83
N ASN A 154 -3.96 21.19 22.66
CA ASN A 154 -4.03 22.07 23.83
C ASN A 154 -3.82 23.58 23.50
N PHE A 155 -4.24 23.99 22.31
CA PHE A 155 -4.18 25.37 21.87
C PHE A 155 -5.31 25.69 20.89
N ASN A 156 -6.16 26.62 21.26
CA ASN A 156 -7.27 27.05 20.43
C ASN A 156 -6.85 28.18 19.50
N VAL A 157 -6.57 27.83 18.25
CA VAL A 157 -6.20 28.79 17.19
C VAL A 157 -7.43 29.61 16.79
N SER A 158 -7.39 30.95 16.99
CA SER A 158 -8.50 31.83 16.64
C SER A 158 -8.04 33.26 16.40
N ASN A 159 -8.81 34.00 15.64
CA ASN A 159 -8.62 35.45 15.47
C ASN A 159 -9.13 36.27 16.67
N SER A 160 -10.00 35.68 17.49
CA SER A 160 -10.51 36.31 18.73
C SER A 160 -11.15 35.28 19.64
N GLY A 161 -10.89 35.36 20.94
CA GLY A 161 -11.48 34.45 21.94
C GLY A 161 -10.84 33.07 22.02
N GLY A 162 -9.72 32.83 21.37
CA GLY A 162 -8.87 31.64 21.50
C GLY A 162 -7.59 31.94 22.29
N ASP A 163 -6.68 30.96 22.34
CA ASP A 163 -5.41 31.10 23.04
C ASP A 163 -4.41 31.95 22.26
N GLY A 164 -4.57 31.99 20.92
CA GLY A 164 -3.71 32.74 20.02
C GLY A 164 -3.82 32.26 18.57
N HIS A 165 -2.74 32.37 17.80
CA HIS A 165 -2.73 32.05 16.39
C HIS A 165 -1.38 31.46 15.94
N ILE A 166 -1.30 31.11 14.67
CA ILE A 166 -0.12 30.52 14.05
C ILE A 166 0.69 31.61 13.35
N HIS A 167 1.99 31.65 13.58
CA HIS A 167 2.97 32.34 12.77
C HIS A 167 3.76 31.34 11.95
N TYR A 168 4.03 31.64 10.68
CA TYR A 168 4.97 30.83 9.90
C TYR A 168 5.82 31.65 8.95
N THR A 169 7.00 31.13 8.62
CA THR A 169 7.90 31.66 7.61
C THR A 169 8.39 30.53 6.71
N LEU A 170 8.42 30.77 5.41
CA LEU A 170 9.04 29.91 4.42
C LEU A 170 10.39 30.51 4.03
N ASP A 171 11.47 29.72 4.09
CA ASP A 171 12.84 30.10 3.67
C ASP A 171 13.34 31.42 4.27
N SER A 172 13.00 31.65 5.53
CA SER A 172 13.30 32.92 6.21
C SER A 172 12.70 34.16 5.53
N GLY A 173 11.64 33.96 4.74
CA GLY A 173 10.88 35.04 4.12
C GLY A 173 10.03 35.85 5.09
N ASN A 174 8.99 36.49 4.59
CA ASN A 174 8.11 37.30 5.43
C ASN A 174 7.29 36.43 6.37
N LEU A 175 7.09 36.92 7.59
CA LEU A 175 6.19 36.29 8.57
C LEU A 175 4.75 36.36 8.07
N VAL A 176 4.06 35.24 8.10
CA VAL A 176 2.64 35.11 7.78
C VAL A 176 1.87 34.70 9.03
N MET A 177 0.73 35.33 9.26
CA MET A 177 -0.19 35.03 10.35
C MET A 177 -1.36 34.21 9.85
N LYS A 178 -1.72 33.14 10.59
CA LYS A 178 -2.85 32.27 10.25
C LYS A 178 -3.70 32.03 11.50
N TYR A 179 -5.02 32.25 11.33
CA TYR A 179 -5.97 32.28 12.43
C TYR A 179 -6.95 31.08 12.41
N ASP A 180 -6.63 30.05 11.66
CA ASP A 180 -7.39 28.80 11.57
C ASP A 180 -6.44 27.60 11.49
N THR A 181 -6.99 26.40 11.60
CA THR A 181 -6.24 25.13 11.54
C THR A 181 -6.31 24.43 10.17
N ASN A 182 -6.83 25.11 9.13
CA ASN A 182 -6.79 24.58 7.77
C ASN A 182 -5.32 24.42 7.33
N PRO A 183 -5.02 23.60 6.31
CA PRO A 183 -3.66 23.46 5.80
C PRO A 183 -3.01 24.80 5.44
N ILE A 184 -1.69 24.89 5.61
CA ILE A 184 -0.89 25.99 5.05
C ILE A 184 -0.65 25.66 3.59
N SER A 185 -1.30 26.41 2.69
CA SER A 185 -1.11 26.23 1.24
C SER A 185 0.08 27.07 0.77
N LEU A 186 1.15 26.41 0.38
CA LEU A 186 2.33 26.98 -0.24
C LEU A 186 2.19 26.87 -1.76
N SER A 187 2.53 27.90 -2.50
CA SER A 187 2.45 27.93 -3.97
C SER A 187 3.64 28.64 -4.58
N SER A 188 3.91 28.35 -5.85
CA SER A 188 5.05 28.92 -6.59
C SER A 188 6.39 28.59 -5.90
N LEU A 189 6.48 27.39 -5.35
CA LEU A 189 7.73 26.89 -4.80
C LEU A 189 8.75 26.73 -5.92
N SER A 190 9.98 27.17 -5.66
CA SER A 190 11.11 26.93 -6.55
C SER A 190 11.63 25.49 -6.40
N GLU A 191 12.41 25.04 -7.34
CA GLU A 191 13.19 23.80 -7.13
C GLU A 191 14.24 23.99 -6.04
N GLY A 192 14.52 22.91 -5.32
CA GLY A 192 15.54 22.87 -4.29
C GLY A 192 14.98 22.68 -2.88
N ASN A 193 15.82 22.93 -1.89
CA ASN A 193 15.48 22.75 -0.48
C ASN A 193 14.70 23.93 0.07
N HIS A 194 13.65 23.62 0.83
CA HIS A 194 12.82 24.58 1.52
C HIS A 194 12.74 24.28 3.00
N THR A 195 12.56 25.32 3.80
CA THR A 195 12.39 25.23 5.26
C THR A 195 11.17 26.05 5.67
N LEU A 196 10.16 25.37 6.20
CA LEU A 196 8.99 26.02 6.79
C LEU A 196 9.12 25.99 8.32
N VAL A 197 9.15 27.15 8.94
CA VAL A 197 9.14 27.27 10.42
C VAL A 197 7.76 27.75 10.82
N VAL A 198 7.12 27.02 11.76
CA VAL A 198 5.79 27.32 12.27
C VAL A 198 5.85 27.43 13.78
N SER A 199 5.22 28.47 14.35
CA SER A 199 5.16 28.71 15.79
C SER A 199 3.74 29.07 16.26
N LEU A 200 3.42 28.73 17.48
CA LEU A 200 2.21 29.19 18.17
C LEU A 200 2.55 30.46 18.96
N VAL A 201 1.72 31.47 18.84
CA VAL A 201 1.86 32.75 19.52
C VAL A 201 0.56 33.16 20.23
N ASP A 202 0.69 33.94 21.29
CA ASP A 202 -0.48 34.50 21.99
C ASP A 202 -1.20 35.58 21.15
N ASN A 203 -2.33 36.07 21.66
CA ASN A 203 -3.12 37.10 20.99
C ASN A 203 -2.39 38.48 20.87
N SER A 204 -1.24 38.64 21.52
CA SER A 204 -0.39 39.83 21.44
C SER A 204 0.85 39.60 20.56
N HIS A 205 0.88 38.49 19.80
CA HIS A 205 1.98 38.07 18.91
C HIS A 205 3.30 37.71 19.65
N ASN A 206 3.23 37.43 20.96
CA ASN A 206 4.41 36.95 21.69
C ASN A 206 4.52 35.43 21.59
N ALA A 207 5.76 34.94 21.53
CA ALA A 207 6.01 33.52 21.67
C ALA A 207 5.47 32.98 23.02
N LEU A 208 4.93 31.78 23.01
CA LEU A 208 4.51 31.09 24.24
C LEU A 208 5.73 30.84 25.14
N ASN A 209 5.50 30.57 26.41
CA ASN A 209 6.58 30.24 27.34
C ASN A 209 6.29 28.89 28.05
N PRO A 210 7.02 27.82 27.75
CA PRO A 210 8.10 27.73 26.76
C PRO A 210 7.62 27.93 25.30
N PRO A 211 8.50 28.36 24.38
CA PRO A 211 8.13 28.48 22.97
C PRO A 211 7.68 27.17 22.36
N VAL A 212 6.63 27.23 21.53
CA VAL A 212 6.11 26.08 20.77
C VAL A 212 6.33 26.36 19.29
N GLU A 213 7.36 25.72 18.74
CA GLU A 213 7.79 25.88 17.36
C GLU A 213 8.13 24.53 16.75
N SER A 214 7.86 24.38 15.45
CA SER A 214 8.20 23.18 14.68
C SER A 214 8.76 23.58 13.31
N THR A 215 9.72 22.80 12.81
CA THR A 215 10.38 23.04 11.53
C THR A 215 10.17 21.86 10.60
N LEU A 216 9.70 22.13 9.39
CA LEU A 216 9.57 21.20 8.28
C LEU A 216 10.61 21.54 7.22
N ASN A 217 11.50 20.60 6.93
CA ASN A 217 12.39 20.66 5.79
C ASN A 217 11.81 19.76 4.67
N PHE A 218 11.81 20.23 3.44
CA PHE A 218 11.40 19.47 2.28
C PHE A 218 12.17 19.92 1.04
N GLN A 219 12.22 19.06 0.04
CA GLN A 219 12.82 19.37 -1.25
C GLN A 219 11.72 19.43 -2.32
N VAL A 220 11.78 20.41 -3.19
CA VAL A 220 10.97 20.47 -4.41
C VAL A 220 11.83 20.01 -5.58
N ASP A 221 11.33 19.00 -6.30
CA ASP A 221 11.97 18.40 -7.48
C ASP A 221 10.92 18.27 -8.57
N ILE A 222 10.82 19.27 -9.45
CA ILE A 222 9.78 19.31 -10.48
C ILE A 222 10.21 18.43 -11.66
N PRO A 223 9.45 17.38 -12.00
CA PRO A 223 9.83 16.47 -13.06
C PRO A 223 10.05 17.19 -14.39
N THR A 224 11.17 16.94 -15.01
CA THR A 224 11.45 17.45 -16.36
C THR A 224 10.55 16.78 -17.37
N GLN A 225 9.81 17.53 -18.17
CA GLN A 225 8.98 16.97 -19.23
C GLN A 225 9.83 16.46 -20.39
N VAL A 226 9.55 15.23 -20.81
CA VAL A 226 10.03 14.62 -22.04
C VAL A 226 8.85 14.24 -22.92
N SER A 227 9.03 14.34 -24.24
CA SER A 227 7.92 14.13 -25.18
C SER A 227 7.63 12.66 -25.45
N ASN A 228 8.61 11.77 -25.28
CA ASN A 228 8.55 10.37 -25.65
C ASN A 228 9.64 9.53 -24.95
N ILE A 229 9.56 8.20 -25.11
CA ILE A 229 10.52 7.27 -24.49
C ILE A 229 11.93 7.44 -25.03
N GLY A 230 12.10 7.75 -26.33
CA GLY A 230 13.43 7.96 -26.92
C GLY A 230 14.17 9.14 -26.27
N GLU A 231 13.47 10.22 -25.97
CA GLU A 231 14.02 11.37 -25.24
C GLU A 231 14.35 10.97 -23.79
N LEU A 232 13.42 10.27 -23.09
CA LEU A 232 13.66 9.77 -21.74
C LEU A 232 14.94 8.92 -21.68
N ARG A 233 15.11 7.99 -22.60
CA ARG A 233 16.24 7.05 -22.63
C ARG A 233 17.61 7.72 -22.79
N THR A 234 17.66 8.95 -23.27
CA THR A 234 18.88 9.76 -23.39
C THR A 234 19.06 10.75 -22.25
N SER A 235 18.12 10.78 -21.31
CA SER A 235 18.12 11.68 -20.16
C SER A 235 19.03 11.19 -19.03
N THR A 236 19.26 12.02 -18.02
CA THR A 236 20.16 11.71 -16.90
C THR A 236 19.45 10.74 -15.93
N GLU A 237 20.12 9.62 -15.60
CA GLU A 237 19.64 8.72 -14.55
C GLU A 237 19.68 9.38 -13.16
N GLY A 238 18.73 9.04 -12.32
CA GLY A 238 18.57 9.57 -10.96
C GLY A 238 17.63 10.77 -10.86
N GLU A 239 17.28 11.39 -11.97
CA GLU A 239 16.39 12.55 -12.04
C GLU A 239 14.93 12.15 -12.30
N ALA A 240 13.99 13.03 -11.92
CA ALA A 240 12.56 12.85 -12.12
C ALA A 240 12.11 13.39 -13.50
N TYR A 241 11.27 12.61 -14.18
CA TYR A 241 10.72 12.97 -15.51
C TYR A 241 9.22 12.74 -15.58
N GLU A 242 8.56 13.49 -16.45
CA GLU A 242 7.20 13.26 -16.89
C GLU A 242 7.18 12.95 -18.39
N ILE A 243 6.70 11.76 -18.77
CA ILE A 243 6.49 11.42 -20.18
C ILE A 243 5.15 12.01 -20.63
N SER A 244 5.20 13.10 -21.38
CA SER A 244 4.00 13.84 -21.82
C SER A 244 3.30 13.20 -23.03
N GLY A 245 4.01 12.40 -23.82
CA GLY A 245 3.45 11.65 -24.93
C GLY A 245 2.72 10.38 -24.46
N GLU A 246 1.86 9.83 -25.33
CA GLU A 246 1.19 8.58 -25.05
C GLU A 246 2.13 7.40 -25.28
N ILE A 247 2.19 6.50 -24.31
CA ILE A 247 2.97 5.25 -24.32
C ILE A 247 2.03 4.06 -24.11
N ILE A 248 2.27 2.96 -24.85
CA ILE A 248 1.34 1.83 -24.91
C ILE A 248 1.86 0.67 -24.08
N LEU A 249 0.98 0.08 -23.26
CA LEU A 249 1.28 -1.10 -22.45
C LEU A 249 1.37 -2.35 -23.31
N THR A 250 2.56 -2.94 -23.38
CA THR A 250 2.84 -4.15 -24.18
C THR A 250 2.93 -5.41 -23.33
N TYR A 251 3.23 -5.28 -22.03
CA TYR A 251 3.27 -6.37 -21.06
C TYR A 251 3.10 -5.86 -19.64
N GLN A 252 2.54 -6.70 -18.75
CA GLN A 252 2.51 -6.49 -17.31
C GLN A 252 2.49 -7.79 -16.53
N GLN A 253 3.02 -7.76 -15.32
CA GLN A 253 2.99 -8.88 -14.37
C GLN A 253 2.90 -8.39 -12.93
N GLY A 254 2.45 -9.29 -12.00
CA GLY A 254 2.30 -8.95 -10.59
C GLY A 254 3.63 -8.84 -9.83
N PHE A 255 4.70 -9.49 -10.30
CA PHE A 255 6.00 -9.37 -9.67
C PHE A 255 6.52 -7.93 -9.83
N ARG A 256 6.77 -7.24 -8.69
CA ARG A 256 7.15 -5.82 -8.60
C ARG A 256 6.20 -4.90 -9.39
N ASN A 257 4.94 -5.29 -9.60
CA ASN A 257 3.97 -4.59 -10.43
C ASN A 257 4.52 -4.13 -11.79
N THR A 258 5.46 -4.93 -12.34
CA THR A 258 6.17 -4.61 -13.57
C THR A 258 5.22 -4.33 -14.72
N LYS A 259 5.48 -3.26 -15.44
CA LYS A 259 4.85 -2.95 -16.73
C LYS A 259 5.93 -2.66 -17.76
N ILE A 260 5.68 -3.00 -19.02
CA ILE A 260 6.55 -2.64 -20.14
C ILE A 260 5.73 -1.79 -21.09
N LEU A 261 6.22 -0.60 -21.33
CA LEU A 261 5.56 0.42 -22.14
C LEU A 261 6.42 0.73 -23.36
N GLN A 262 5.77 1.06 -24.46
CA GLN A 262 6.43 1.34 -25.72
C GLN A 262 5.73 2.48 -26.45
N ASP A 263 6.48 3.30 -27.17
CA ASP A 263 6.01 4.20 -28.22
C ASP A 263 6.78 3.97 -29.53
N ALA A 264 6.62 4.87 -30.50
CA ALA A 264 7.32 4.77 -31.77
C ALA A 264 8.84 5.00 -31.66
N THR A 265 9.33 5.52 -30.54
CA THR A 265 10.71 5.93 -30.34
C THR A 265 11.51 4.96 -29.47
N GLY A 266 10.83 4.10 -28.70
CA GLY A 266 11.50 3.18 -27.80
C GLY A 266 10.57 2.41 -26.88
N GLY A 267 11.19 1.62 -25.99
CA GLY A 267 10.55 0.92 -24.88
C GLY A 267 11.14 1.29 -23.54
N ILE A 268 10.36 1.12 -22.47
CA ILE A 268 10.79 1.36 -21.09
C ILE A 268 10.19 0.34 -20.13
N HIS A 269 10.99 -0.15 -19.22
CA HIS A 269 10.59 -1.03 -18.14
C HIS A 269 10.16 -0.21 -16.92
N ILE A 270 8.95 -0.41 -16.46
CA ILE A 270 8.42 0.22 -15.25
C ILE A 270 8.62 -0.74 -14.07
N ASP A 271 9.40 -0.31 -13.08
CA ASP A 271 9.60 -1.02 -11.82
C ASP A 271 8.79 -0.36 -10.70
N ASP A 272 7.55 -0.80 -10.53
CA ASP A 272 6.62 -0.26 -9.53
C ASP A 272 6.55 -1.14 -8.27
N ASN A 273 7.70 -1.46 -7.70
CA ASN A 273 7.79 -2.30 -6.50
C ASN A 273 7.02 -1.72 -5.29
N SER A 274 6.86 -0.43 -5.23
CA SER A 274 6.13 0.27 -4.16
C SER A 274 4.61 0.31 -4.39
N GLY A 275 4.12 -0.06 -5.58
CA GLY A 275 2.69 -0.05 -5.91
C GLY A 275 2.12 1.38 -6.03
N VAL A 276 2.89 2.30 -6.56
CA VAL A 276 2.49 3.71 -6.76
C VAL A 276 1.38 3.80 -7.80
N ILE A 277 1.47 3.00 -8.87
CA ILE A 277 0.43 2.93 -9.90
C ILE A 277 -0.69 2.04 -9.39
N THR A 278 -1.78 2.64 -8.96
CA THR A 278 -3.01 1.97 -8.48
C THR A 278 -4.05 1.80 -9.57
N SER A 279 -3.94 2.54 -10.66
CA SER A 279 -4.80 2.43 -11.82
C SER A 279 -4.61 1.09 -12.52
N ALA A 280 -5.73 0.49 -12.93
CA ALA A 280 -5.73 -0.80 -13.64
C ALA A 280 -5.65 -0.58 -15.15
N TYR A 281 -4.73 -1.29 -15.79
CA TYR A 281 -4.54 -1.24 -17.24
C TYR A 281 -4.64 -2.64 -17.87
N ASN A 282 -5.02 -2.66 -19.14
CA ASN A 282 -4.99 -3.84 -20.00
C ASN A 282 -3.89 -3.68 -21.07
N LEU A 283 -3.46 -4.78 -21.66
CA LEU A 283 -2.54 -4.73 -22.80
C LEU A 283 -3.15 -3.91 -23.93
N GLY A 284 -2.38 -3.00 -24.50
CA GLY A 284 -2.84 -2.08 -25.52
C GLY A 284 -3.46 -0.79 -24.96
N ASP A 285 -3.54 -0.60 -23.67
CA ASP A 285 -3.93 0.69 -23.11
C ASP A 285 -2.81 1.73 -23.30
N GLY A 286 -3.20 2.94 -23.66
CA GLY A 286 -2.33 4.11 -23.74
C GLY A 286 -2.31 4.87 -22.42
N ILE A 287 -1.13 5.32 -22.02
CA ILE A 287 -0.89 6.07 -20.79
C ILE A 287 -0.16 7.36 -21.15
N THR A 288 -0.62 8.50 -20.61
CA THR A 288 -0.02 9.82 -20.81
C THR A 288 0.27 10.44 -19.46
N GLY A 289 1.35 11.21 -19.36
CA GLY A 289 1.69 11.92 -18.12
C GLY A 289 2.22 10.98 -17.04
N LEU A 290 2.89 9.90 -17.41
CA LEU A 290 3.57 9.03 -16.45
C LEU A 290 4.77 9.75 -15.85
N VAL A 291 4.80 9.85 -14.53
CA VAL A 291 5.86 10.52 -13.75
C VAL A 291 6.67 9.52 -12.97
N GLY A 292 7.99 9.61 -13.04
CA GLY A 292 8.89 8.70 -12.31
C GLY A 292 10.36 9.13 -12.39
N ASN A 293 11.19 8.38 -11.68
CA ASN A 293 12.63 8.53 -11.71
C ASN A 293 13.24 7.58 -12.75
N LEU A 294 14.12 8.09 -13.60
CA LEU A 294 14.91 7.26 -14.53
C LEU A 294 16.04 6.60 -13.74
N SER A 295 16.17 5.29 -13.85
CA SER A 295 17.22 4.53 -13.17
C SER A 295 17.63 3.31 -13.99
N SER A 296 18.68 2.58 -13.57
CA SER A 296 19.04 1.31 -14.16
C SER A 296 19.26 0.24 -13.08
N TYR A 297 18.98 -1.01 -13.43
CA TYR A 297 19.28 -2.14 -12.58
C TYR A 297 19.77 -3.34 -13.41
N GLY A 298 20.99 -3.78 -13.14
CA GLY A 298 21.58 -4.93 -13.84
C GLY A 298 21.81 -4.74 -15.33
N GLY A 299 21.92 -3.50 -15.79
CA GLY A 299 22.02 -3.09 -17.19
C GLY A 299 20.68 -2.58 -17.78
N LEU A 300 19.55 -3.09 -17.29
CA LEU A 300 18.23 -2.73 -17.77
C LEU A 300 17.85 -1.32 -17.33
N LEU A 301 17.51 -0.46 -18.28
CA LEU A 301 16.98 0.88 -18.00
C LEU A 301 15.55 0.77 -17.49
N GLN A 302 15.28 1.44 -16.38
CA GLN A 302 14.00 1.37 -15.66
C GLN A 302 13.45 2.77 -15.37
N PHE A 303 12.13 2.85 -15.30
CA PHE A 303 11.43 4.02 -14.82
C PHE A 303 10.64 3.67 -13.57
N VAL A 304 11.00 4.26 -12.44
CA VAL A 304 10.40 4.01 -11.14
C VAL A 304 9.32 5.06 -10.89
N PRO A 305 8.03 4.70 -10.92
CA PRO A 305 6.96 5.68 -10.81
C PRO A 305 6.95 6.35 -9.44
N ILE A 306 6.66 7.64 -9.42
CA ILE A 306 6.49 8.46 -8.21
C ILE A 306 5.07 8.99 -8.06
N LYS A 307 4.26 8.89 -9.12
CA LYS A 307 2.85 9.27 -9.15
C LYS A 307 2.06 8.31 -10.04
N ASP A 308 0.80 8.02 -9.65
CA ASP A 308 -0.14 7.29 -10.52
C ASP A 308 -0.55 8.18 -11.71
N ALA A 309 -0.39 7.69 -12.93
CA ALA A 309 -0.79 8.42 -14.12
C ALA A 309 -2.32 8.50 -14.31
N GLY A 310 -3.10 7.76 -13.49
CA GLY A 310 -4.55 7.72 -13.57
C GLY A 310 -5.07 6.75 -14.63
N SER A 311 -6.29 6.96 -15.11
CA SER A 311 -6.93 6.08 -16.08
C SER A 311 -6.22 6.11 -17.44
N ALA A 312 -6.33 4.99 -18.19
CA ALA A 312 -5.84 4.93 -19.56
C ALA A 312 -6.42 6.07 -20.43
N THR A 313 -5.58 6.67 -21.25
CA THR A 313 -5.96 7.76 -22.16
C THR A 313 -6.54 7.23 -23.48
N SER A 314 -6.13 6.04 -23.88
CA SER A 314 -6.71 5.30 -24.98
C SER A 314 -6.67 3.79 -24.70
N THR A 315 -7.40 2.98 -25.46
CA THR A 315 -7.51 1.54 -25.26
C THR A 315 -7.42 0.78 -26.58
N SER A 316 -7.06 -0.52 -26.47
CA SER A 316 -7.02 -1.42 -27.64
C SER A 316 -6.02 -1.01 -28.72
N ASN A 317 -4.97 -0.30 -28.36
CA ASN A 317 -3.91 0.05 -29.29
C ASN A 317 -3.14 -1.20 -29.71
N GLN A 318 -2.85 -1.30 -31.00
CA GLN A 318 -2.04 -2.39 -31.55
C GLN A 318 -0.58 -1.93 -31.64
N VAL A 319 0.31 -2.67 -30.99
CA VAL A 319 1.76 -2.48 -31.14
C VAL A 319 2.28 -3.55 -32.10
N THR A 320 2.73 -3.14 -33.26
CA THR A 320 3.36 -4.06 -34.22
C THR A 320 4.81 -4.31 -33.79
N PRO A 321 5.21 -5.58 -33.54
CA PRO A 321 6.60 -5.90 -33.24
C PRO A 321 7.53 -5.49 -34.38
N VAL A 322 8.71 -4.98 -34.04
CA VAL A 322 9.75 -4.71 -35.05
C VAL A 322 10.36 -6.05 -35.49
N THR A 323 10.27 -6.36 -36.78
CA THR A 323 10.90 -7.59 -37.33
C THR A 323 12.41 -7.38 -37.49
N LEU A 324 13.18 -8.24 -36.85
CA LEU A 324 14.65 -8.20 -36.86
C LEU A 324 15.24 -9.57 -37.20
N THR A 325 16.49 -9.58 -37.65
CA THR A 325 17.32 -10.77 -37.74
C THR A 325 18.18 -10.91 -36.49
N LEU A 326 18.70 -12.12 -36.22
CA LEU A 326 19.67 -12.32 -35.15
C LEU A 326 20.97 -11.52 -35.39
N SER A 327 21.37 -11.33 -36.65
CA SER A 327 22.50 -10.48 -37.03
C SER A 327 22.31 -9.01 -36.62
N GLN A 328 21.10 -8.49 -36.80
CA GLN A 328 20.79 -7.13 -36.36
C GLN A 328 20.79 -7.02 -34.82
N LEU A 329 20.22 -7.99 -34.13
CA LEU A 329 20.23 -7.98 -32.66
C LEU A 329 21.67 -8.11 -32.10
N ALA A 330 22.55 -8.88 -32.73
CA ALA A 330 23.93 -9.02 -32.29
C ALA A 330 24.70 -7.69 -32.26
N THR A 331 24.24 -6.66 -33.01
CA THR A 331 24.92 -5.36 -33.12
C THR A 331 24.16 -4.22 -32.48
N SER A 332 22.82 -4.32 -32.39
CA SER A 332 21.95 -3.20 -32.00
C SER A 332 20.85 -3.61 -31.02
N ALA A 333 20.96 -4.70 -30.30
CA ALA A 333 19.93 -5.14 -29.33
C ALA A 333 19.60 -4.08 -28.29
N ASN A 334 20.58 -3.27 -27.88
CA ASN A 334 20.39 -2.20 -26.92
C ASN A 334 19.42 -1.10 -27.42
N ASP A 335 19.36 -0.88 -28.72
CA ASP A 335 18.44 0.10 -29.33
C ASP A 335 16.97 -0.36 -29.22
N TYR A 336 16.75 -1.65 -29.00
CA TYR A 336 15.43 -2.27 -28.88
C TYR A 336 15.08 -2.71 -27.44
N GLU A 337 15.89 -2.34 -26.46
CA GLU A 337 15.61 -2.69 -25.07
C GLU A 337 14.20 -2.23 -24.66
N SER A 338 13.46 -3.11 -23.97
CA SER A 338 12.06 -2.93 -23.56
C SER A 338 11.07 -2.78 -24.72
N GLN A 339 11.48 -3.01 -25.96
CA GLN A 339 10.60 -3.02 -27.13
C GLN A 339 10.18 -4.43 -27.51
N LEU A 340 9.01 -4.52 -28.12
CA LEU A 340 8.48 -5.74 -28.69
C LEU A 340 9.09 -5.98 -30.08
N VAL A 341 9.79 -7.10 -30.22
CA VAL A 341 10.45 -7.50 -31.48
C VAL A 341 9.96 -8.86 -31.96
N LYS A 342 10.03 -9.09 -33.25
CA LYS A 342 9.75 -10.37 -33.90
C LYS A 342 11.01 -10.92 -34.58
N LEU A 343 11.30 -12.20 -34.34
CA LEU A 343 12.32 -12.96 -35.06
C LEU A 343 11.63 -14.04 -35.87
N GLU A 344 12.01 -14.20 -37.12
CA GLU A 344 11.43 -15.18 -38.03
C GLU A 344 12.40 -16.33 -38.33
N GLY A 345 11.85 -17.54 -38.40
CA GLY A 345 12.64 -18.72 -38.82
C GLY A 345 13.79 -19.09 -37.91
N VAL A 346 13.71 -18.80 -36.62
CA VAL A 346 14.76 -19.17 -35.65
C VAL A 346 14.61 -20.61 -35.17
N THR A 347 15.68 -21.22 -34.68
CA THR A 347 15.65 -22.52 -34.00
C THR A 347 16.25 -22.39 -32.60
N ILE A 348 15.83 -23.28 -31.66
CA ILE A 348 16.40 -23.34 -30.33
C ILE A 348 17.49 -24.38 -30.27
N THR A 349 18.62 -24.02 -29.66
CA THR A 349 19.76 -24.92 -29.35
C THR A 349 20.14 -24.79 -27.88
N GLY A 350 20.95 -25.70 -27.38
CA GLY A 350 21.43 -25.69 -25.99
C GLY A 350 20.39 -26.18 -24.96
N ASN A 351 19.39 -26.91 -25.40
CA ASN A 351 18.31 -27.43 -24.56
C ASN A 351 18.65 -28.69 -23.75
N SER A 352 19.90 -29.17 -23.76
CA SER A 352 20.40 -30.29 -22.92
C SER A 352 19.51 -31.54 -22.89
N GLY A 353 18.75 -31.81 -23.97
CA GLY A 353 17.80 -32.94 -24.08
C GLY A 353 16.42 -32.71 -23.53
N GLU A 354 16.08 -31.51 -23.06
CA GLU A 354 14.72 -31.13 -22.64
C GLU A 354 13.81 -31.02 -23.86
N THR A 355 12.54 -31.38 -23.62
CA THR A 355 11.46 -31.29 -24.63
C THR A 355 10.48 -30.16 -24.32
N THR A 356 10.59 -29.56 -23.15
CA THR A 356 9.73 -28.47 -22.68
C THR A 356 10.52 -27.30 -22.14
N PHE A 357 9.94 -26.11 -22.19
CA PHE A 357 10.51 -24.92 -21.57
C PHE A 357 10.53 -25.03 -20.04
N ILE A 358 11.57 -24.47 -19.41
CA ILE A 358 11.72 -24.34 -17.97
C ILE A 358 11.76 -22.85 -17.61
N ASN A 359 11.03 -22.45 -16.57
CA ASN A 359 11.03 -21.08 -16.12
C ASN A 359 12.41 -20.57 -15.70
N GLY A 360 12.72 -19.34 -16.11
CA GLY A 360 13.97 -18.66 -15.78
C GLY A 360 15.19 -19.24 -16.48
N LYS A 361 15.03 -20.24 -17.36
CA LYS A 361 16.14 -20.85 -18.08
C LYS A 361 16.55 -20.01 -19.29
N VAL A 362 17.83 -20.10 -19.60
CA VAL A 362 18.47 -19.50 -20.78
C VAL A 362 18.56 -20.55 -21.88
N TYR A 363 18.13 -20.17 -23.09
CA TYR A 363 18.23 -20.92 -24.34
C TYR A 363 19.01 -20.10 -25.38
N THR A 364 19.49 -20.74 -26.41
CA THR A 364 20.11 -20.07 -27.54
C THR A 364 19.20 -20.14 -28.75
N LEU A 365 18.82 -18.98 -29.29
CA LEU A 365 18.20 -18.89 -30.62
C LEU A 365 19.27 -18.87 -31.69
N THR A 366 19.06 -19.59 -32.78
CA THR A 366 19.99 -19.64 -33.90
C THR A 366 19.25 -19.38 -35.22
N GLN A 367 19.93 -18.67 -36.15
CA GLN A 367 19.49 -18.39 -37.50
C GLN A 367 20.75 -18.39 -38.42
N GLY A 368 20.97 -19.48 -39.13
CA GLY A 368 22.23 -19.68 -39.82
C GLY A 368 23.40 -19.80 -38.84
N SER A 369 24.38 -18.90 -38.96
CA SER A 369 25.54 -18.82 -38.03
C SER A 369 25.29 -17.87 -36.84
N ASP A 370 24.24 -17.08 -36.89
CA ASP A 370 23.99 -16.04 -35.91
C ASP A 370 23.21 -16.61 -34.72
N THR A 371 23.49 -16.06 -33.55
CA THR A 371 22.88 -16.52 -32.30
C THR A 371 22.42 -15.34 -31.45
N PHE A 372 21.39 -15.56 -30.65
CA PHE A 372 20.94 -14.62 -29.63
C PHE A 372 20.37 -15.36 -28.41
N THR A 373 20.41 -14.75 -27.25
CA THR A 373 19.93 -15.33 -26.01
C THR A 373 18.41 -15.18 -25.88
N LEU A 374 17.73 -16.27 -25.52
CA LEU A 374 16.35 -16.28 -25.08
C LEU A 374 16.31 -16.66 -23.60
N ARG A 375 15.48 -15.99 -22.82
CA ARG A 375 15.24 -16.34 -21.42
C ARG A 375 13.76 -16.33 -21.08
N THR A 376 13.28 -17.39 -20.42
CA THR A 376 11.89 -17.54 -19.98
C THR A 376 11.64 -16.81 -18.65
N SER A 377 11.85 -15.48 -18.62
CA SER A 377 11.81 -14.67 -17.39
C SER A 377 10.43 -14.50 -16.79
N PHE A 378 9.36 -14.52 -17.61
CA PHE A 378 8.01 -14.20 -17.16
C PHE A 378 7.20 -15.38 -16.65
N TYR A 379 7.81 -16.54 -16.48
CA TYR A 379 7.22 -17.75 -15.89
C TYR A 379 5.96 -18.31 -16.59
N ASN A 380 5.64 -17.84 -17.78
CA ASN A 380 4.45 -18.25 -18.54
C ASN A 380 4.70 -19.42 -19.50
N PHE A 381 5.92 -19.97 -19.50
CA PHE A 381 6.39 -20.97 -20.44
C PHE A 381 6.60 -22.36 -19.83
N ASN A 382 6.56 -22.50 -18.52
CA ASN A 382 6.95 -23.73 -17.87
C ASN A 382 6.10 -24.93 -18.31
N GLY A 383 6.76 -25.95 -18.81
CA GLY A 383 6.10 -27.18 -19.28
C GLY A 383 5.58 -27.11 -20.72
N GLU A 384 5.61 -25.95 -21.39
CA GLU A 384 5.26 -25.82 -22.80
C GLU A 384 6.33 -26.47 -23.69
N ASN A 385 5.92 -27.04 -24.82
CA ASN A 385 6.82 -27.78 -25.70
C ASN A 385 7.85 -26.87 -26.36
N LEU A 386 9.11 -27.31 -26.38
CA LEU A 386 10.16 -26.68 -27.18
C LEU A 386 9.87 -26.93 -28.68
N PRO A 387 9.93 -25.90 -29.55
CA PRO A 387 9.81 -26.06 -30.97
C PRO A 387 10.96 -26.99 -31.51
N THR A 388 10.58 -27.97 -32.32
CA THR A 388 11.53 -28.93 -32.91
C THR A 388 11.98 -28.56 -34.32
N SER A 389 11.39 -27.51 -34.90
CA SER A 389 11.71 -26.96 -36.23
C SER A 389 11.84 -25.45 -36.13
N ALA A 390 12.24 -24.81 -37.23
CA ALA A 390 12.27 -23.34 -37.29
C ALA A 390 10.88 -22.75 -37.04
N PHE A 391 10.83 -21.68 -36.27
CA PHE A 391 9.62 -21.01 -35.84
C PHE A 391 9.82 -19.49 -35.75
N ASP A 392 8.73 -18.73 -35.73
CA ASP A 392 8.75 -17.31 -35.44
C ASP A 392 8.56 -17.11 -33.95
N ILE A 393 9.18 -16.07 -33.42
CA ILE A 393 9.01 -15.69 -32.00
C ILE A 393 8.88 -14.18 -31.85
N VAL A 394 7.92 -13.75 -31.03
CA VAL A 394 7.79 -12.38 -30.56
C VAL A 394 8.24 -12.33 -29.11
N GLY A 395 8.93 -11.27 -28.72
CA GLY A 395 9.35 -11.08 -27.34
C GLY A 395 9.83 -9.67 -27.11
N ILE A 396 10.18 -9.40 -25.87
CA ILE A 396 10.71 -8.12 -25.42
C ILE A 396 12.22 -8.28 -25.24
N ILE A 397 13.00 -7.31 -25.71
CA ILE A 397 14.42 -7.26 -25.41
C ILE A 397 14.58 -6.76 -23.97
N SER A 398 15.30 -7.51 -23.17
CA SER A 398 15.60 -7.18 -21.78
C SER A 398 17.07 -7.34 -21.50
N GLU A 399 17.56 -6.75 -20.44
CA GLU A 399 18.93 -6.91 -19.99
C GLU A 399 18.99 -7.42 -18.54
N ARG A 400 20.05 -8.17 -18.26
CA ARG A 400 20.35 -8.67 -16.93
C ARG A 400 21.86 -8.89 -16.79
N SER A 401 22.43 -8.48 -15.67
CA SER A 401 23.87 -8.49 -15.43
C SER A 401 24.55 -9.86 -15.58
N ASP A 402 23.82 -10.96 -15.33
CA ASP A 402 24.35 -12.34 -15.44
C ASP A 402 24.07 -13.00 -16.79
N VAL A 403 23.24 -12.41 -17.64
CA VAL A 403 22.84 -12.96 -18.96
C VAL A 403 23.18 -12.00 -20.10
N GLY A 404 23.22 -10.70 -19.84
CA GLY A 404 23.29 -9.64 -20.84
C GLY A 404 21.96 -9.41 -21.53
N LEU A 405 21.99 -8.80 -22.71
CA LEU A 405 20.81 -8.58 -23.54
C LEU A 405 20.22 -9.91 -24.02
N HIS A 406 18.91 -10.08 -23.89
CA HIS A 406 18.21 -11.30 -24.22
C HIS A 406 16.74 -11.04 -24.61
N LEU A 407 16.17 -11.95 -25.39
CA LEU A 407 14.75 -11.95 -25.73
C LEU A 407 13.94 -12.63 -24.62
N VAL A 408 12.86 -12.00 -24.20
CA VAL A 408 11.89 -12.55 -23.24
C VAL A 408 10.53 -12.59 -23.90
N PRO A 409 10.02 -13.77 -24.27
CA PRO A 409 8.66 -13.91 -24.79
C PRO A 409 7.66 -13.72 -23.64
N ARG A 410 6.50 -13.11 -23.94
CA ARG A 410 5.49 -12.75 -22.93
C ARG A 410 4.64 -13.95 -22.50
N ASN A 411 4.36 -14.84 -23.45
CA ASN A 411 3.60 -16.08 -23.25
C ASN A 411 3.89 -17.05 -24.40
N TYR A 412 3.39 -18.29 -24.29
CA TYR A 412 3.67 -19.32 -25.28
C TYR A 412 3.15 -19.00 -26.69
N SER A 413 2.06 -18.22 -26.82
CA SER A 413 1.54 -17.81 -28.13
C SER A 413 2.50 -16.89 -28.89
N ASP A 414 3.46 -16.28 -28.20
CA ASP A 414 4.54 -15.53 -28.85
C ASP A 414 5.54 -16.44 -29.62
N THR A 415 5.50 -17.78 -29.39
CA THR A 415 6.36 -18.76 -30.09
C THR A 415 5.65 -19.52 -31.21
N THR A 416 4.34 -19.38 -31.34
CA THR A 416 3.50 -20.16 -32.27
C THR A 416 2.84 -19.27 -33.31
N LEU A 417 3.52 -18.26 -33.80
CA LEU A 417 2.95 -17.37 -34.81
C LEU A 417 2.76 -18.11 -36.13
N SER A 418 1.56 -18.66 -36.36
CA SER A 418 1.12 -18.86 -37.71
C SER A 418 0.88 -17.48 -38.36
N ILE A 419 1.20 -17.36 -39.64
CA ILE A 419 1.29 -16.17 -40.48
C ILE A 419 -0.02 -15.34 -40.58
N ASP A 420 -1.08 -15.73 -39.93
CA ASP A 420 -2.36 -15.02 -40.00
C ASP A 420 -2.70 -14.32 -38.71
N ASN A 421 -2.67 -13.01 -38.77
CA ASN A 421 -3.28 -12.04 -37.83
C ASN A 421 -3.36 -12.49 -36.36
N ILE A 422 -2.51 -11.92 -35.53
CA ILE A 422 -2.85 -11.82 -34.10
C ILE A 422 -4.07 -10.89 -34.01
N ASP A 423 -5.24 -11.45 -34.29
CA ASP A 423 -6.48 -10.90 -33.80
C ASP A 423 -6.43 -11.10 -32.29
N VAL A 424 -5.87 -10.13 -31.57
CA VAL A 424 -6.10 -10.00 -30.15
C VAL A 424 -7.58 -9.64 -30.06
N SER A 425 -8.44 -10.64 -30.14
CA SER A 425 -9.85 -10.46 -29.83
C SER A 425 -9.91 -10.04 -28.39
N VAL A 426 -9.99 -8.73 -28.16
CA VAL A 426 -10.21 -8.16 -26.84
C VAL A 426 -11.55 -8.69 -26.36
N VAL A 427 -11.51 -9.71 -25.54
CA VAL A 427 -12.70 -10.22 -24.89
C VAL A 427 -13.08 -9.26 -23.79
N ASN A 428 -14.12 -8.49 -24.00
CA ASN A 428 -14.67 -7.66 -22.94
C ASN A 428 -15.63 -8.50 -22.09
N VAL A 429 -15.46 -8.41 -20.80
CA VAL A 429 -16.25 -9.11 -19.79
C VAL A 429 -16.99 -8.05 -18.96
N TYR A 430 -18.31 -8.00 -19.07
CA TYR A 430 -19.14 -6.97 -18.45
C TYR A 430 -20.52 -7.46 -18.02
N PRO A 431 -21.18 -6.78 -17.03
CA PRO A 431 -20.62 -5.76 -16.16
C PRO A 431 -19.66 -6.38 -15.13
N ASN A 432 -18.65 -5.63 -14.71
CA ASN A 432 -17.80 -6.00 -13.59
C ASN A 432 -17.58 -4.74 -12.73
N PRO A 433 -18.18 -4.62 -11.55
CA PRO A 433 -18.90 -5.66 -10.77
C PRO A 433 -20.20 -6.19 -11.39
N VAL A 434 -20.51 -7.48 -11.12
CA VAL A 434 -21.68 -8.17 -11.64
C VAL A 434 -22.68 -8.54 -10.53
N GLU A 435 -23.98 -8.34 -10.81
CA GLU A 435 -25.07 -8.76 -9.89
C GLU A 435 -25.61 -10.15 -10.24
N THR A 436 -25.94 -10.42 -11.48
CA THR A 436 -26.55 -11.69 -11.88
C THR A 436 -25.88 -12.30 -13.11
N THR A 437 -25.79 -11.60 -14.22
CA THR A 437 -25.34 -12.14 -15.50
C THR A 437 -24.11 -11.39 -15.98
N LEU A 438 -23.06 -12.14 -16.29
CA LEU A 438 -21.83 -11.66 -16.88
C LEU A 438 -21.88 -11.91 -18.38
N TYR A 439 -21.64 -10.89 -19.18
CA TYR A 439 -21.63 -10.95 -20.64
C TYR A 439 -20.23 -10.93 -21.20
N PHE A 440 -20.07 -11.51 -22.37
CA PHE A 440 -18.83 -11.54 -23.13
C PHE A 440 -19.04 -10.89 -24.49
N SER A 441 -18.09 -10.07 -24.93
CA SER A 441 -18.05 -9.57 -26.32
C SER A 441 -16.66 -9.72 -26.91
N GLY A 442 -16.55 -9.87 -28.22
CA GLY A 442 -15.29 -10.14 -28.89
C GLY A 442 -14.88 -11.63 -28.91
N LEU A 443 -15.80 -12.53 -28.57
CA LEU A 443 -15.59 -13.97 -28.60
C LEU A 443 -16.12 -14.56 -29.91
N ASN A 444 -15.20 -14.91 -30.79
CA ASN A 444 -15.58 -15.57 -32.07
C ASN A 444 -15.70 -17.08 -31.88
N ASP A 445 -14.92 -17.71 -31.02
CA ASP A 445 -14.92 -19.16 -30.74
C ASP A 445 -14.53 -19.42 -29.27
N ILE A 446 -15.49 -19.56 -28.34
CA ILE A 446 -15.17 -20.08 -27.01
C ILE A 446 -15.45 -21.56 -26.92
N SER A 447 -14.49 -22.26 -26.38
CA SER A 447 -14.64 -23.65 -26.02
C SER A 447 -14.99 -23.84 -24.53
N LYS A 448 -14.49 -23.02 -23.61
CA LYS A 448 -14.64 -23.28 -22.17
C LYS A 448 -14.54 -22.04 -21.30
N VAL A 449 -15.48 -21.89 -20.39
CA VAL A 449 -15.50 -20.84 -19.35
C VAL A 449 -15.41 -21.50 -17.99
N ILE A 450 -14.43 -21.12 -17.19
CA ILE A 450 -14.20 -21.72 -15.88
C ILE A 450 -14.12 -20.61 -14.83
N LEU A 451 -14.82 -20.79 -13.70
CA LEU A 451 -14.86 -19.84 -12.60
C LEU A 451 -14.32 -20.46 -11.31
N TYR A 452 -13.34 -19.82 -10.72
CA TYR A 452 -12.71 -20.21 -9.46
C TYR A 452 -12.90 -19.14 -8.40
N ASP A 453 -12.82 -19.50 -7.10
CA ASP A 453 -12.55 -18.54 -6.05
C ASP A 453 -11.04 -18.25 -5.92
N LEU A 454 -10.70 -17.35 -4.99
CA LEU A 454 -9.31 -16.98 -4.74
C LEU A 454 -8.44 -18.12 -4.16
N THR A 455 -9.06 -19.23 -3.71
CA THR A 455 -8.34 -20.41 -3.23
C THR A 455 -8.09 -21.44 -4.32
N GLY A 456 -8.59 -21.19 -5.55
CA GLY A 456 -8.51 -22.12 -6.68
C GLY A 456 -9.63 -23.17 -6.69
N LYS A 457 -10.64 -23.03 -5.83
CA LYS A 457 -11.80 -23.93 -5.84
C LYS A 457 -12.69 -23.64 -7.05
N LEU A 458 -12.97 -24.65 -7.83
CA LEU A 458 -13.88 -24.59 -8.99
C LEU A 458 -15.33 -24.36 -8.52
N TYR A 459 -15.98 -23.34 -9.08
CA TYR A 459 -17.38 -23.02 -8.84
C TYR A 459 -18.28 -23.35 -10.04
N LEU A 460 -17.80 -23.09 -11.25
CA LEU A 460 -18.56 -23.28 -12.45
C LEU A 460 -17.65 -23.59 -13.63
N GLU A 461 -18.11 -24.50 -14.48
CA GLU A 461 -17.53 -24.81 -15.78
C GLU A 461 -18.65 -24.85 -16.80
N ALA A 462 -18.53 -24.10 -17.88
CA ALA A 462 -19.53 -24.01 -18.94
C ALA A 462 -18.88 -23.81 -20.31
N THR A 463 -19.62 -24.13 -21.34
CA THR A 463 -19.29 -23.78 -22.74
C THR A 463 -20.29 -22.76 -23.20
N THR A 464 -19.84 -21.51 -23.43
CA THR A 464 -20.70 -20.41 -23.88
C THR A 464 -19.87 -19.37 -24.62
N ASN A 465 -20.52 -18.60 -25.48
CA ASN A 465 -19.92 -17.51 -26.24
C ASN A 465 -20.54 -16.13 -25.96
N SER A 466 -21.53 -16.04 -25.07
CA SER A 466 -22.28 -14.79 -24.87
C SER A 466 -22.45 -14.35 -23.42
N SER A 467 -22.77 -15.27 -22.52
CA SER A 467 -23.06 -14.89 -21.14
C SER A 467 -22.93 -16.04 -20.14
N LEU A 468 -22.78 -15.71 -18.87
CA LEU A 468 -22.68 -16.63 -17.73
C LEU A 468 -23.61 -16.15 -16.61
N ASP A 469 -24.51 -17.01 -16.16
CA ASP A 469 -25.35 -16.74 -15.00
C ASP A 469 -24.57 -16.97 -13.70
N LEU A 470 -24.43 -15.92 -12.91
CA LEU A 470 -23.75 -15.91 -11.59
C LEU A 470 -24.74 -15.66 -10.43
N SER A 471 -26.05 -15.71 -10.68
CA SER A 471 -27.09 -15.40 -9.68
C SER A 471 -27.00 -16.30 -8.44
N GLY A 472 -26.55 -17.56 -8.60
CA GLY A 472 -26.36 -18.53 -7.52
C GLY A 472 -25.09 -18.35 -6.69
N LEU A 473 -24.23 -17.41 -7.04
CA LEU A 473 -22.97 -17.20 -6.34
C LEU A 473 -23.09 -16.17 -5.22
N LYS A 474 -22.33 -16.39 -4.14
CA LYS A 474 -22.19 -15.43 -3.04
C LYS A 474 -21.42 -14.19 -3.50
N LYS A 475 -21.68 -13.06 -2.85
CA LYS A 475 -20.87 -11.83 -3.03
C LYS A 475 -19.40 -12.13 -2.74
N GLY A 476 -18.51 -11.67 -3.60
CA GLY A 476 -17.08 -11.95 -3.46
C GLY A 476 -16.28 -11.72 -4.73
N ILE A 477 -15.00 -12.03 -4.66
CA ILE A 477 -14.08 -11.97 -5.79
C ILE A 477 -13.87 -13.38 -6.33
N TYR A 478 -13.95 -13.50 -7.65
CA TYR A 478 -13.76 -14.76 -8.39
C TYR A 478 -12.74 -14.54 -9.51
N ILE A 479 -12.11 -15.63 -9.93
CA ILE A 479 -11.22 -15.69 -11.10
C ILE A 479 -11.96 -16.41 -12.21
N LEU A 480 -12.18 -15.71 -13.30
CA LEU A 480 -12.76 -16.26 -14.52
C LEU A 480 -11.63 -16.60 -15.49
N LYS A 481 -11.59 -17.83 -15.95
CA LYS A 481 -10.71 -18.30 -17.03
C LYS A 481 -11.55 -18.58 -18.26
N LEU A 482 -11.18 -17.98 -19.37
CA LEU A 482 -11.79 -18.19 -20.68
C LEU A 482 -10.79 -18.92 -21.57
N ASP A 483 -11.03 -20.18 -21.84
CA ASP A 483 -10.22 -20.99 -22.75
C ASP A 483 -10.90 -21.11 -24.11
N ASN A 484 -10.24 -20.68 -25.16
CA ASN A 484 -10.62 -21.02 -26.53
C ASN A 484 -9.56 -21.96 -27.16
N THR A 485 -9.74 -22.36 -28.39
CA THR A 485 -8.80 -23.27 -29.08
C THR A 485 -7.41 -22.68 -29.27
N LYS A 486 -7.22 -21.36 -29.07
CA LYS A 486 -6.00 -20.63 -29.42
C LYS A 486 -5.44 -19.81 -28.23
N SER A 487 -6.25 -19.50 -27.20
CA SER A 487 -5.83 -18.62 -26.10
C SER A 487 -6.57 -18.92 -24.81
N SER A 488 -5.96 -18.54 -23.69
CA SER A 488 -6.55 -18.56 -22.35
C SER A 488 -6.45 -17.15 -21.75
N ASN A 489 -7.60 -16.58 -21.39
CA ASN A 489 -7.70 -15.26 -20.77
C ASN A 489 -8.20 -15.38 -19.34
N ILE A 490 -7.63 -14.60 -18.42
CA ILE A 490 -8.00 -14.62 -17.00
C ILE A 490 -8.49 -13.23 -16.58
N TYR A 491 -9.67 -13.20 -15.95
CA TYR A 491 -10.31 -11.98 -15.47
C TYR A 491 -10.64 -12.09 -13.99
N LYS A 492 -10.46 -10.98 -13.26
CA LYS A 492 -10.98 -10.82 -11.92
C LYS A 492 -12.44 -10.37 -12.00
N ILE A 493 -13.36 -11.12 -11.40
CA ILE A 493 -14.79 -10.81 -11.36
C ILE A 493 -15.20 -10.43 -9.94
N VAL A 494 -15.85 -9.31 -9.80
CA VAL A 494 -16.42 -8.85 -8.52
C VAL A 494 -17.92 -9.13 -8.54
N LYS A 495 -18.41 -10.09 -7.75
CA LYS A 495 -19.83 -10.41 -7.55
C LYS A 495 -20.39 -9.54 -6.43
N GLN A 496 -21.44 -8.80 -6.75
CA GLN A 496 -22.23 -7.99 -5.80
C GLN A 496 -23.49 -8.68 -5.29
#